data_1c0aa7053bafbda98da06e4aa2b92fa2
#
_entry.id   1c0aa7053bafbda98da06e4aa2b92fa2
#
_cell.length_a   1.000
_cell.length_b   1.000
_cell.length_c   1.000
_cell.angle_alpha   90.00
_cell.angle_beta   90.00
_cell.angle_gamma   90.00
#
_symmetry.space_group_name_H-M   'P 1'
#
loop_
_entity.id
_entity.type
_entity.pdbx_description
1 polymer ?
#
loop_
_entity_poly.entity_id
_entity_poly.type
_entity_poly.pdbx_seq_one_letter_code
_entity_poly.pdbx_strand_id
1 'polypeptide(L)'
;EQYIDIYTWLSAEGDDAVVDYLCPQVYWGYGYQLKSGSTRFAFENIVPAWLSLPRASGTALYFGLGAYRVGVGDGGANADSTAQWCTGEALARQVDDLRAQGAQGWALYRAGSLFGSAAPAQAPAECAALAARNGAGG
;
A
#
# COMPACT_ATOMS: atom_id res chain seq x y z
N GLU A 1 15.30 11.58 -19.62
CA GLU A 1 14.25 11.26 -18.63
C GLU A 1 12.91 11.26 -19.34
N GLN A 2 12.16 10.15 -19.25
CA GLN A 2 10.80 10.08 -19.76
C GLN A 2 9.87 10.48 -18.63
N TYR A 3 9.19 11.60 -18.76
CA TYR A 3 8.15 12.03 -17.83
C TYR A 3 6.79 11.53 -18.33
N ILE A 4 6.06 10.84 -17.46
CA ILE A 4 4.66 10.53 -17.68
C ILE A 4 3.86 11.65 -17.05
N ASP A 5 3.02 12.32 -17.83
CA ASP A 5 2.07 13.29 -17.30
C ASP A 5 0.88 12.57 -16.65
N ILE A 6 1.11 12.14 -15.41
CA ILE A 6 0.12 11.39 -14.63
C ILE A 6 -1.14 12.23 -14.37
N TYR A 7 -1.03 13.54 -14.30
CA TYR A 7 -2.18 14.43 -14.06
C TYR A 7 -3.13 14.40 -15.25
N THR A 8 -2.61 14.56 -16.46
CA THR A 8 -3.43 14.46 -17.67
C THR A 8 -4.08 13.08 -17.79
N TRP A 9 -3.34 12.01 -17.55
CA TRP A 9 -3.87 10.66 -17.66
C TRP A 9 -4.98 10.36 -16.65
N LEU A 10 -4.80 10.77 -15.39
CA LEU A 10 -5.76 10.47 -14.34
C LEU A 10 -7.01 11.36 -14.40
N SER A 11 -6.93 12.57 -14.97
CA SER A 11 -8.02 13.53 -15.00
C SER A 11 -8.81 13.57 -16.30
N ALA A 12 -8.42 12.84 -17.34
CA ALA A 12 -9.19 12.76 -18.58
C ALA A 12 -10.55 12.08 -18.35
N GLU A 13 -11.62 12.70 -18.84
CA GLU A 13 -13.00 12.28 -18.62
C GLU A 13 -13.69 11.84 -19.92
N GLY A 14 -14.78 11.10 -19.81
CA GLY A 14 -15.59 10.67 -20.95
C GLY A 14 -14.82 9.80 -21.92
N ASP A 15 -14.92 10.08 -23.20
CA ASP A 15 -14.27 9.30 -24.28
C ASP A 15 -12.74 9.43 -24.28
N ASP A 16 -12.21 10.45 -23.60
CA ASP A 16 -10.76 10.66 -23.46
C ASP A 16 -10.18 9.94 -22.21
N ALA A 17 -11.02 9.33 -21.38
CA ALA A 17 -10.58 8.58 -20.22
C ALA A 17 -9.79 7.33 -20.66
N VAL A 18 -8.54 7.22 -20.18
CA VAL A 18 -7.63 6.13 -20.55
C VAL A 18 -7.26 5.24 -19.38
N VAL A 19 -7.71 5.55 -18.16
CA VAL A 19 -7.38 4.83 -16.94
C VAL A 19 -8.63 4.51 -16.14
N ASP A 20 -9.01 3.23 -16.06
CA ASP A 20 -10.11 2.76 -15.23
C ASP A 20 -9.68 2.66 -13.75
N TYR A 21 -8.47 2.19 -13.52
CA TYR A 21 -7.87 2.14 -12.18
C TYR A 21 -6.35 2.26 -12.23
N LEU A 22 -5.78 2.76 -11.13
CA LEU A 22 -4.35 2.85 -10.90
C LEU A 22 -4.02 2.12 -9.60
N CYS A 23 -2.90 1.39 -9.60
CA CYS A 23 -2.41 0.68 -8.42
C CYS A 23 -1.05 1.24 -7.97
N PRO A 24 -1.03 2.32 -7.18
CA PRO A 24 0.22 2.83 -6.62
C PRO A 24 0.88 1.78 -5.71
N GLN A 25 2.18 1.57 -5.89
CA GLN A 25 2.96 0.64 -5.08
C GLN A 25 3.48 1.36 -3.83
N VAL A 26 2.84 1.13 -2.68
CA VAL A 26 3.17 1.75 -1.40
C VAL A 26 3.79 0.70 -0.46
N TYR A 27 5.01 0.28 -0.76
CA TYR A 27 5.70 -0.85 -0.13
C TYR A 27 6.51 -0.46 1.11
N TRP A 28 6.13 0.61 1.79
CA TRP A 28 6.79 1.14 2.97
C TRP A 28 5.87 1.16 4.18
N GLY A 29 6.46 1.13 5.35
CA GLY A 29 5.73 1.21 6.62
C GLY A 29 5.55 2.63 7.12
N TYR A 30 5.04 2.72 8.32
CA TYR A 30 4.88 3.99 9.03
C TYR A 30 6.22 4.55 9.45
N GLY A 31 6.34 5.86 9.41
CA GLY A 31 7.57 6.56 9.75
C GLY A 31 8.76 6.22 8.85
N TYR A 32 8.54 5.55 7.70
CA TYR A 32 9.62 5.20 6.78
C TYR A 32 10.47 6.40 6.46
N GLN A 33 11.78 6.26 6.64
CA GLN A 33 12.74 7.34 6.45
C GLN A 33 13.83 6.92 5.47
N LEU A 34 14.05 7.74 4.46
CA LEU A 34 15.22 7.62 3.60
C LEU A 34 16.50 7.96 4.36
N LYS A 35 17.65 7.51 3.90
CA LYS A 35 18.96 7.90 4.47
C LYS A 35 19.19 9.41 4.48
N SER A 36 18.54 10.15 3.58
CA SER A 36 18.54 11.62 3.55
C SER A 36 17.71 12.28 4.66
N GLY A 37 16.99 11.49 5.47
CA GLY A 37 16.06 11.99 6.49
C GLY A 37 14.63 12.23 5.97
N SER A 38 14.39 12.18 4.66
CA SER A 38 13.05 12.40 4.09
C SER A 38 12.10 11.27 4.42
N THR A 39 10.86 11.61 4.81
CA THR A 39 9.76 10.68 5.12
C THR A 39 8.67 10.65 4.05
N ARG A 40 8.94 11.19 2.86
CA ARG A 40 7.93 11.34 1.78
C ARG A 40 7.27 10.02 1.35
N PHE A 41 7.95 8.89 1.53
CA PHE A 41 7.42 7.56 1.21
C PHE A 41 6.83 6.82 2.41
N ALA A 42 6.87 7.41 3.62
CA ALA A 42 6.17 6.84 4.76
C ALA A 42 4.70 6.63 4.43
N PHE A 43 4.11 5.53 4.89
CA PHE A 43 2.74 5.15 4.53
C PHE A 43 1.73 6.27 4.78
N GLU A 44 1.83 6.91 5.94
CA GLU A 44 0.98 8.03 6.36
C GLU A 44 1.14 9.31 5.51
N ASN A 45 2.22 9.41 4.73
CA ASN A 45 2.48 10.56 3.85
C ASN A 45 2.16 10.23 2.38
N ILE A 46 2.55 9.04 1.89
CA ILE A 46 2.42 8.69 0.47
C ILE A 46 0.96 8.38 0.10
N VAL A 47 0.18 7.75 0.99
CA VAL A 47 -1.22 7.41 0.70
C VAL A 47 -2.09 8.67 0.53
N PRO A 48 -2.09 9.64 1.46
CA PRO A 48 -2.81 10.88 1.27
C PRO A 48 -2.37 11.65 0.03
N ALA A 49 -1.08 11.63 -0.31
CA ALA A 49 -0.56 12.28 -1.52
C ALA A 49 -1.19 11.69 -2.79
N TRP A 50 -1.31 10.35 -2.89
CA TRP A 50 -2.01 9.71 -4.00
C TRP A 50 -3.51 10.01 -4.02
N LEU A 51 -4.17 9.96 -2.86
CA LEU A 51 -5.60 10.23 -2.76
C LEU A 51 -5.96 11.67 -3.12
N SER A 52 -5.05 12.62 -2.93
CA SER A 52 -5.24 14.04 -3.24
C SER A 52 -5.03 14.39 -4.72
N LEU A 53 -4.46 13.47 -5.53
CA LEU A 53 -4.29 13.73 -6.95
C LEU A 53 -5.64 13.89 -7.65
N PRO A 54 -5.80 14.93 -8.50
CA PRO A 54 -6.95 15.04 -9.36
C PRO A 54 -7.07 13.81 -10.26
N ARG A 55 -8.27 13.24 -10.34
CA ARG A 55 -8.56 12.09 -11.20
C ARG A 55 -10.00 12.13 -11.69
N ALA A 56 -10.25 11.46 -12.80
CA ALA A 56 -11.58 11.30 -13.34
C ALA A 56 -12.49 10.58 -12.36
N SER A 57 -13.78 10.87 -12.41
CA SER A 57 -14.81 10.29 -11.52
C SER A 57 -14.88 8.77 -11.60
N GLY A 58 -14.56 8.19 -12.77
CA GLY A 58 -14.51 6.74 -12.99
C GLY A 58 -13.18 6.07 -12.64
N THR A 59 -12.12 6.83 -12.33
CA THR A 59 -10.79 6.27 -12.06
C THR A 59 -10.65 5.90 -10.59
N ALA A 60 -10.47 4.61 -10.30
CA ALA A 60 -10.28 4.07 -8.96
C ALA A 60 -8.80 3.95 -8.58
N LEU A 61 -8.49 4.08 -7.28
CA LEU A 61 -7.18 3.76 -6.71
C LEU A 61 -7.24 2.47 -5.89
N TYR A 62 -6.37 1.52 -6.25
CA TYR A 62 -6.13 0.27 -5.51
C TYR A 62 -4.67 0.25 -5.07
N PHE A 63 -4.41 0.36 -3.78
CA PHE A 63 -3.04 0.47 -3.28
C PHE A 63 -2.35 -0.89 -3.24
N GLY A 64 -1.18 -0.99 -3.86
CA GLY A 64 -0.30 -2.15 -3.78
C GLY A 64 0.48 -2.14 -2.47
N LEU A 65 0.27 -3.15 -1.62
CA LEU A 65 0.94 -3.31 -0.33
C LEU A 65 2.06 -4.34 -0.41
N GLY A 66 3.15 -4.11 0.32
CA GLY A 66 4.36 -4.93 0.28
C GLY A 66 4.30 -6.14 1.20
N ALA A 67 3.58 -7.21 0.83
CA ALA A 67 3.54 -8.44 1.62
C ALA A 67 4.91 -9.10 1.85
N TYR A 68 5.86 -8.87 0.96
CA TYR A 68 7.24 -9.37 1.09
C TYR A 68 8.06 -8.66 2.19
N ARG A 69 7.53 -7.59 2.77
CA ARG A 69 8.14 -6.89 3.91
C ARG A 69 7.87 -7.58 5.25
N VAL A 70 6.81 -8.38 5.31
CA VAL A 70 6.43 -9.11 6.54
C VAL A 70 7.59 -9.98 7.01
N GLY A 71 7.98 -9.85 8.27
CA GLY A 71 9.10 -10.55 8.88
C GLY A 71 10.49 -10.05 8.47
N VAL A 72 10.60 -9.12 7.52
CA VAL A 72 11.89 -8.64 6.97
C VAL A 72 12.12 -7.16 7.27
N GLY A 73 11.09 -6.33 7.10
CA GLY A 73 11.19 -4.88 7.20
C GLY A 73 11.29 -4.18 5.85
N ASP A 74 11.18 -2.86 5.87
CA ASP A 74 11.18 -2.02 4.65
C ASP A 74 12.53 -1.35 4.35
N GLY A 75 13.51 -1.51 5.25
CA GLY A 75 14.85 -0.96 5.08
C GLY A 75 14.94 0.55 5.30
N GLY A 76 13.94 1.14 5.94
CA GLY A 76 13.98 2.55 6.34
C GLY A 76 15.08 2.85 7.37
N ALA A 77 15.49 4.11 7.45
CA ALA A 77 16.44 4.58 8.45
C ALA A 77 15.80 4.82 9.84
N ASN A 78 14.47 4.76 9.93
CA ASN A 78 13.73 4.85 11.19
C ASN A 78 13.92 3.60 12.06
N ALA A 79 13.81 3.76 13.38
CA ALA A 79 14.03 2.69 14.36
C ALA A 79 13.08 1.50 14.16
N ASP A 80 11.84 1.74 13.73
CA ASP A 80 10.79 0.73 13.59
C ASP A 80 10.77 0.02 12.23
N SER A 81 11.72 0.30 11.35
CA SER A 81 11.73 -0.18 9.96
C SER A 81 11.63 -1.71 9.82
N THR A 82 11.96 -2.45 10.86
CA THR A 82 11.80 -3.91 10.91
C THR A 82 10.69 -4.33 11.89
N ALA A 83 10.67 -3.76 13.11
CA ALA A 83 9.78 -4.20 14.18
C ALA A 83 8.28 -4.13 13.78
N GLN A 84 7.86 -3.08 13.12
CA GLN A 84 6.47 -2.92 12.67
C GLN A 84 6.01 -4.04 11.72
N TRP A 85 6.93 -4.63 10.95
CA TRP A 85 6.65 -5.71 10.00
C TRP A 85 6.70 -7.11 10.62
N CYS A 86 7.01 -7.19 11.92
CA CYS A 86 7.09 -8.44 12.68
C CYS A 86 5.91 -8.63 13.65
N THR A 87 4.90 -7.76 13.60
CA THR A 87 3.75 -7.78 14.52
C THR A 87 2.72 -8.87 14.21
N GLY A 88 2.66 -9.35 12.96
CA GLY A 88 1.60 -10.22 12.47
C GLY A 88 0.30 -9.49 12.10
N GLU A 89 0.31 -8.16 12.11
CA GLU A 89 -0.83 -7.29 11.75
C GLU A 89 -0.41 -6.07 10.90
N ALA A 90 0.80 -6.07 10.37
CA ALA A 90 1.36 -4.92 9.65
C ALA A 90 0.51 -4.52 8.43
N LEU A 91 0.19 -5.48 7.58
CA LEU A 91 -0.65 -5.27 6.39
C LEU A 91 -2.09 -4.96 6.77
N ALA A 92 -2.63 -5.64 7.78
CA ALA A 92 -3.99 -5.41 8.24
C ALA A 92 -4.19 -3.99 8.77
N ARG A 93 -3.21 -3.44 9.49
CA ARG A 93 -3.18 -2.03 9.91
C ARG A 93 -3.21 -1.08 8.72
N GLN A 94 -2.41 -1.36 7.69
CA GLN A 94 -2.42 -0.56 6.45
C GLN A 94 -3.77 -0.61 5.74
N VAL A 95 -4.41 -1.78 5.69
CA VAL A 95 -5.77 -1.95 5.12
C VAL A 95 -6.80 -1.13 5.92
N ASP A 96 -6.74 -1.15 7.25
CA ASP A 96 -7.64 -0.35 8.09
C ASP A 96 -7.50 1.15 7.80
N ASP A 97 -6.27 1.64 7.67
CA ASP A 97 -6.00 3.04 7.37
C ASP A 97 -6.43 3.43 5.94
N LEU A 98 -6.23 2.55 4.96
CA LEU A 98 -6.72 2.78 3.59
C LEU A 98 -8.25 2.92 3.57
N ARG A 99 -8.96 2.06 4.28
CA ARG A 99 -10.42 2.12 4.39
C ARG A 99 -10.89 3.40 5.10
N ALA A 100 -10.22 3.78 6.18
CA ALA A 100 -10.53 5.01 6.91
C ALA A 100 -10.35 6.25 6.04
N GLN A 101 -9.44 6.23 5.07
CA GLN A 101 -9.19 7.31 4.11
C GLN A 101 -10.08 7.23 2.86
N GLY A 102 -10.95 6.23 2.73
CA GLY A 102 -11.88 6.09 1.61
C GLY A 102 -11.23 5.53 0.33
N ALA A 103 -10.11 4.81 0.42
CA ALA A 103 -9.53 4.11 -0.71
C ALA A 103 -10.48 2.99 -1.22
N GLN A 104 -10.54 2.79 -2.54
CA GLN A 104 -11.44 1.81 -3.16
C GLN A 104 -11.00 0.36 -2.92
N GLY A 105 -9.70 0.12 -2.75
CA GLY A 105 -9.21 -1.23 -2.50
C GLY A 105 -7.69 -1.32 -2.39
N TRP A 106 -7.22 -2.54 -2.29
CA TRP A 106 -5.80 -2.86 -2.13
C TRP A 106 -5.46 -4.19 -2.79
N ALA A 107 -4.19 -4.38 -3.09
CA ALA A 107 -3.62 -5.62 -3.59
C ALA A 107 -2.33 -5.94 -2.85
N LEU A 108 -2.00 -7.22 -2.69
CA LEU A 108 -0.77 -7.65 -2.02
C LEU A 108 0.30 -8.07 -3.01
N TYR A 109 1.47 -7.53 -2.91
CA TYR A 109 2.64 -7.99 -3.62
C TYR A 109 3.57 -8.68 -2.64
N ARG A 110 3.67 -10.00 -2.66
CA ARG A 110 3.01 -11.01 -3.51
C ARG A 110 2.49 -12.17 -2.68
N ALA A 111 1.57 -12.96 -3.23
CA ALA A 111 0.98 -14.12 -2.56
C ALA A 111 2.03 -15.11 -2.02
N GLY A 112 3.09 -15.42 -2.78
CA GLY A 112 4.16 -16.33 -2.33
C GLY A 112 4.89 -15.89 -1.06
N SER A 113 4.80 -14.60 -0.69
CA SER A 113 5.39 -14.08 0.55
C SER A 113 4.58 -14.45 1.80
N LEU A 114 3.30 -14.80 1.63
CA LEU A 114 2.41 -15.18 2.74
C LEU A 114 2.03 -16.66 2.70
N PHE A 115 1.99 -17.29 1.52
CA PHE A 115 1.50 -18.65 1.32
C PHE A 115 2.56 -19.62 0.79
N GLY A 116 3.75 -19.14 0.45
CA GLY A 116 4.83 -19.97 -0.06
C GLY A 116 5.56 -20.74 1.06
N SER A 117 6.35 -21.74 0.68
CA SER A 117 7.16 -22.53 1.61
C SER A 117 8.23 -21.71 2.35
N ALA A 118 8.60 -20.55 1.82
CA ALA A 118 9.54 -19.60 2.41
C ALA A 118 8.83 -18.43 3.13
N ALA A 119 7.52 -18.54 3.39
CA ALA A 119 6.79 -17.51 4.12
C ALA A 119 7.35 -17.33 5.54
N PRO A 120 7.45 -16.08 6.05
CA PRO A 120 7.96 -15.82 7.38
C PRO A 120 7.03 -16.34 8.49
N ALA A 121 7.54 -16.48 9.70
CA ALA A 121 6.77 -16.96 10.86
C ALA A 121 5.52 -16.10 11.15
N GLN A 122 5.53 -14.83 10.77
CA GLN A 122 4.40 -13.89 10.92
C GLN A 122 3.27 -14.10 9.91
N ALA A 123 3.51 -14.79 8.81
CA ALA A 123 2.56 -14.92 7.71
C ALA A 123 1.19 -15.51 8.12
N PRO A 124 1.08 -16.54 8.96
CA PRO A 124 -0.22 -17.06 9.40
C PRO A 124 -1.03 -16.00 10.17
N ALA A 125 -0.39 -15.21 11.04
CA ALA A 125 -1.05 -14.15 11.80
C ALA A 125 -1.52 -13.03 10.87
N GLU A 126 -0.68 -12.60 9.92
CA GLU A 126 -1.05 -11.60 8.90
C GLU A 126 -2.25 -12.07 8.06
N CYS A 127 -2.24 -13.32 7.61
CA CYS A 127 -3.36 -13.88 6.85
C CYS A 127 -4.65 -13.89 7.67
N ALA A 128 -4.60 -14.29 8.94
CA ALA A 128 -5.75 -14.29 9.84
C ALA A 128 -6.28 -12.87 10.08
N ALA A 129 -5.39 -11.91 10.31
CA ALA A 129 -5.74 -10.50 10.52
C ALA A 129 -6.39 -9.88 9.28
N LEU A 130 -5.87 -10.16 8.07
CA LEU A 130 -6.46 -9.71 6.80
C LEU A 130 -7.82 -10.37 6.54
N ALA A 131 -7.95 -11.67 6.81
CA ALA A 131 -9.21 -12.39 6.64
C ALA A 131 -10.32 -11.84 7.55
N ALA A 132 -10.00 -11.51 8.80
CA ALA A 132 -10.93 -10.90 9.74
C ALA A 132 -11.49 -9.56 9.22
N ARG A 133 -10.66 -8.77 8.53
CA ARG A 133 -11.07 -7.49 7.94
C ARG A 133 -11.90 -7.66 6.67
N ASN A 134 -11.72 -8.71 5.91
CA ASN A 134 -12.51 -8.98 4.72
C ASN A 134 -13.90 -9.58 5.07
N GLY A 135 -14.01 -10.33 6.17
CA GLY A 135 -15.28 -10.87 6.64
C GLY A 135 -16.21 -9.86 7.30
N ALA A 136 -15.72 -8.68 7.68
CA ALA A 136 -16.50 -7.64 8.33
C ALA A 136 -17.22 -6.69 7.35
N GLY A 137 -17.14 -6.92 6.05
CA GLY A 137 -17.66 -6.08 4.97
C GLY A 137 -18.78 -6.76 4.14
N GLY A 138 -19.49 -7.69 4.75
CA GLY A 138 -20.68 -8.34 4.17
C GLY A 138 -21.95 -7.66 4.64
#